data_81f306d48d50fe68f22c0375876fd83b
#
_entry.id   81f306d48d50fe68f22c0375876fd83b
#
_cell.length_a   1.000
_cell.length_b   1.000
_cell.length_c   1.000
_cell.angle_alpha   90.00
_cell.angle_beta   90.00
_cell.angle_gamma   90.00
#
_symmetry.space_group_name_H-M   'P 1'
#
loop_
_entity.id
_entity.type
_entity.pdbx_description
1 polymer ?
#
loop_
_entity_poly.entity_id
_entity_poly.type
_entity_poly.pdbx_seq_one_letter_code
_entity_poly.pdbx_strand_id
1 'polypeptide(L)'
;AFSDAGDARAGSITYNHGQDAMIFKTVGQNERLRIASDGNIEASGNLKTNNLSGRNRITNGDMRVSQRYGTTETTINVNAWHYILDRFKMYQNTDGQATVTQVTSGYAASNTGSGNALRIKVTSADTSLSGTQQLQLTQVIEGFNCEDLRFGTANAKSFTVSFSILATGASAGNVTGTYCVNATNFGNYDRAYVKEYTIDAIDVWKKVTLTFPGCTNGTWGTGNTGGIRLGWFFAGPTSQQGAANQWHTSYKGSTTNQKNGMGVVNNFYFIKDIQVEEGTIATSFEHRSYGEELARCQRYYEEAMISGQSYIGGANHVGIPAKYAVTKRAAATVSWTLDASGNMNGTSPNAIHRNRIDGAYAYQSAAGNGNYYYYYIYKADAEL
;
A
#
# COMPACT_ATOMS: atom_id res chain seq x y z
N ALA A 1 -29.21 29.23 20.15
CA ALA A 1 -29.20 27.85 20.62
C ALA A 1 -30.30 27.09 19.90
N PHE A 2 -30.02 25.80 19.68
CA PHE A 2 -30.98 24.85 19.14
C PHE A 2 -31.35 23.88 20.27
N SER A 3 -32.61 23.51 20.38
CA SER A 3 -33.13 22.60 21.39
C SER A 3 -33.87 21.43 20.74
N ASP A 4 -33.92 20.30 21.42
CA ASP A 4 -34.80 19.17 21.11
C ASP A 4 -35.61 18.78 22.36
N ALA A 5 -36.43 17.74 22.25
CA ALA A 5 -37.34 17.31 23.34
C ALA A 5 -36.62 16.82 24.60
N GLY A 6 -35.32 16.48 24.53
CA GLY A 6 -34.50 15.97 25.65
C GLY A 6 -33.41 16.91 26.13
N ASP A 7 -33.09 17.94 25.36
CA ASP A 7 -31.98 18.87 25.67
C ASP A 7 -32.30 20.30 25.20
N ALA A 8 -32.49 21.20 26.15
CA ALA A 8 -32.73 22.61 25.87
C ALA A 8 -31.57 23.32 25.16
N ARG A 9 -30.40 22.69 25.06
CA ARG A 9 -29.20 23.19 24.41
C ARG A 9 -28.51 22.10 23.61
N ALA A 10 -29.24 21.40 22.77
CA ALA A 10 -28.67 20.35 21.89
C ALA A 10 -27.56 20.87 20.96
N GLY A 11 -27.59 22.15 20.63
CA GLY A 11 -26.51 22.80 19.88
C GLY A 11 -26.60 24.33 19.92
N SER A 12 -25.52 24.99 19.55
CA SER A 12 -25.51 26.46 19.44
C SER A 12 -24.50 26.96 18.41
N ILE A 13 -24.83 28.10 17.83
CA ILE A 13 -23.86 28.97 17.15
C ILE A 13 -23.76 30.23 18.02
N THR A 14 -22.56 30.56 18.45
CA THR A 14 -22.29 31.69 19.32
C THR A 14 -21.12 32.49 18.82
N TYR A 15 -21.20 33.81 18.94
CA TYR A 15 -20.04 34.67 18.80
C TYR A 15 -19.50 34.97 20.21
N ASN A 16 -18.24 34.67 20.41
CA ASN A 16 -17.52 34.90 21.67
C ASN A 16 -16.74 36.22 21.58
N HIS A 17 -17.25 37.28 22.16
CA HIS A 17 -16.62 38.59 22.14
C HIS A 17 -15.25 38.65 22.83
N GLY A 18 -15.03 37.83 23.87
CA GLY A 18 -13.74 37.79 24.58
C GLY A 18 -12.59 37.14 23.79
N GLN A 19 -12.96 36.31 22.80
CA GLN A 19 -12.00 35.60 21.94
C GLN A 19 -12.12 36.05 20.48
N ASP A 20 -13.07 36.95 20.19
CA ASP A 20 -13.40 37.39 18.82
C ASP A 20 -13.59 36.23 17.85
N ALA A 21 -14.40 35.24 18.24
CA ALA A 21 -14.54 34.00 17.52
C ALA A 21 -16.00 33.56 17.35
N MET A 22 -16.32 32.99 16.18
CA MET A 22 -17.59 32.32 15.95
C MET A 22 -17.44 30.83 16.29
N ILE A 23 -18.31 30.32 17.17
CA ILE A 23 -18.21 28.99 17.73
C ILE A 23 -19.47 28.17 17.44
N PHE A 24 -19.30 26.96 16.89
CA PHE A 24 -20.35 25.98 16.67
C PHE A 24 -20.23 24.87 17.71
N LYS A 25 -21.29 24.60 18.43
CA LYS A 25 -21.34 23.59 19.50
C LYS A 25 -22.44 22.57 19.25
N THR A 26 -22.21 21.34 19.69
CA THR A 26 -23.19 20.26 19.69
C THR A 26 -23.31 19.67 21.10
N VAL A 27 -24.15 18.67 21.27
CA VAL A 27 -24.51 17.99 22.52
C VAL A 27 -23.54 18.26 23.69
N GLY A 28 -24.06 18.71 24.83
CA GLY A 28 -23.27 19.03 26.03
C GLY A 28 -22.43 20.30 25.88
N GLN A 29 -22.78 21.19 24.94
CA GLN A 29 -22.06 22.45 24.66
C GLN A 29 -20.59 22.24 24.23
N ASN A 30 -20.28 21.08 23.68
CA ASN A 30 -18.93 20.79 23.15
C ASN A 30 -18.68 21.59 21.86
N GLU A 31 -17.60 22.34 21.84
CA GLU A 31 -17.13 23.04 20.63
C GLU A 31 -16.74 22.03 19.57
N ARG A 32 -17.23 22.23 18.34
CA ARG A 32 -16.96 21.36 17.19
C ARG A 32 -16.24 22.09 16.06
N LEU A 33 -16.54 23.36 15.89
CA LEU A 33 -15.93 24.22 14.89
C LEU A 33 -15.79 25.63 15.46
N ARG A 34 -14.69 26.28 15.15
CA ARG A 34 -14.40 27.67 15.48
C ARG A 34 -13.89 28.39 14.25
N ILE A 35 -14.33 29.61 14.05
CA ILE A 35 -13.66 30.59 13.18
C ILE A 35 -13.03 31.59 14.13
N ALA A 36 -11.69 31.60 14.20
CA ALA A 36 -10.91 32.47 15.08
C ALA A 36 -10.83 33.90 14.55
N SER A 37 -10.40 34.85 15.37
CA SER A 37 -10.28 36.27 15.01
C SER A 37 -9.35 36.54 13.83
N ASP A 38 -8.37 35.65 13.60
CA ASP A 38 -7.45 35.70 12.46
C ASP A 38 -8.01 35.07 11.17
N GLY A 39 -9.26 34.58 11.23
CA GLY A 39 -9.94 33.91 10.11
C GLY A 39 -9.63 32.43 9.98
N ASN A 40 -8.79 31.86 10.83
CA ASN A 40 -8.52 30.43 10.84
C ASN A 40 -9.75 29.64 11.26
N ILE A 41 -9.96 28.48 10.61
CA ILE A 41 -11.04 27.55 10.94
C ILE A 41 -10.44 26.37 11.70
N GLU A 42 -10.83 26.20 12.96
CA GLU A 42 -10.43 25.12 13.83
C GLU A 42 -11.58 24.14 14.02
N ALA A 43 -11.36 22.86 13.73
CA ALA A 43 -12.31 21.79 14.02
C ALA A 43 -11.77 20.93 15.17
N SER A 44 -12.60 20.65 16.19
CA SER A 44 -12.25 19.80 17.34
C SER A 44 -12.24 18.30 17.01
N GLY A 45 -12.30 17.94 15.75
CA GLY A 45 -12.25 16.59 15.21
C GLY A 45 -11.70 16.62 13.79
N ASN A 46 -11.60 15.46 13.17
CA ASN A 46 -11.16 15.41 11.77
C ASN A 46 -12.16 16.11 10.86
N LEU A 47 -11.68 17.06 10.07
CA LEU A 47 -12.48 17.69 9.03
C LEU A 47 -12.73 16.66 7.91
N LYS A 48 -13.94 16.11 7.86
CA LYS A 48 -14.32 15.17 6.81
C LYS A 48 -14.60 15.94 5.52
N THR A 49 -13.59 16.13 4.70
CA THR A 49 -13.71 16.77 3.38
C THR A 49 -13.09 15.89 2.30
N ASN A 50 -13.75 15.82 1.15
CA ASN A 50 -13.25 15.09 -0.01
C ASN A 50 -12.13 15.85 -0.75
N ASN A 51 -11.84 17.08 -0.37
CA ASN A 51 -10.95 17.98 -1.09
C ASN A 51 -9.56 18.13 -0.46
N LEU A 52 -9.26 17.46 0.66
CA LEU A 52 -7.91 17.45 1.23
C LEU A 52 -7.07 16.40 0.50
N SER A 53 -6.03 16.86 -0.20
CA SER A 53 -5.02 16.00 -0.82
C SER A 53 -3.93 15.60 0.19
N GLY A 54 -3.23 14.50 -0.09
CA GLY A 54 -2.07 14.07 0.70
C GLY A 54 -2.38 13.37 2.02
N ARG A 55 -3.66 13.10 2.32
CA ARG A 55 -4.05 12.40 3.56
C ARG A 55 -3.84 10.89 3.48
N ASN A 56 -3.99 10.30 2.29
CA ASN A 56 -3.74 8.86 2.12
C ASN A 56 -2.23 8.57 2.09
N ARG A 57 -1.75 7.84 3.08
CA ARG A 57 -0.35 7.43 3.22
C ARG A 57 -0.01 6.20 2.39
N ILE A 58 -1.02 5.50 1.88
CA ILE A 58 -0.85 4.38 0.96
C ILE A 58 -0.61 4.90 -0.45
N THR A 59 0.31 4.29 -1.15
CA THR A 59 0.55 4.49 -2.58
C THR A 59 -0.15 3.38 -3.35
N ASN A 60 -0.78 3.71 -4.47
CA ASN A 60 -1.52 2.78 -5.33
C ASN A 60 -2.72 2.10 -4.62
N GLY A 61 -3.36 2.82 -3.69
CA GLY A 61 -4.46 2.26 -2.91
C GLY A 61 -5.69 1.86 -3.73
N ASP A 62 -5.88 2.45 -4.91
CA ASP A 62 -6.93 2.11 -5.88
C ASP A 62 -6.51 1.04 -6.90
N MET A 63 -5.35 0.40 -6.71
CA MET A 63 -4.86 -0.73 -7.50
C MET A 63 -4.70 -0.44 -9.00
N ARG A 64 -4.45 0.82 -9.41
CA ARG A 64 -4.43 1.20 -10.84
C ARG A 64 -3.07 1.08 -11.52
N VAL A 65 -1.97 1.11 -10.77
CA VAL A 65 -0.61 1.06 -11.31
C VAL A 65 -0.06 -0.36 -11.20
N SER A 66 0.31 -0.95 -12.32
CA SER A 66 0.91 -2.30 -12.41
C SER A 66 1.99 -2.33 -13.49
N GLN A 67 3.16 -1.78 -13.17
CA GLN A 67 4.28 -1.70 -14.14
C GLN A 67 4.91 -3.07 -14.41
N ARG A 68 4.87 -4.00 -13.43
CA ARG A 68 5.52 -5.32 -13.56
C ARG A 68 4.72 -6.33 -14.39
N TYR A 69 3.40 -6.39 -14.20
CA TYR A 69 2.57 -7.48 -14.76
C TYR A 69 1.34 -6.99 -15.51
N GLY A 70 0.99 -5.68 -15.43
CA GLY A 70 -0.25 -5.21 -16.01
C GLY A 70 -1.45 -5.98 -15.45
N THR A 71 -2.27 -6.51 -16.34
CA THR A 71 -3.44 -7.37 -16.02
C THR A 71 -3.15 -8.87 -16.15
N THR A 72 -1.88 -9.27 -16.30
CA THR A 72 -1.51 -10.68 -16.40
C THR A 72 -1.68 -11.38 -15.05
N GLU A 73 -2.39 -12.48 -15.03
CA GLU A 73 -2.51 -13.33 -13.85
C GLU A 73 -1.18 -14.00 -13.53
N THR A 74 -0.72 -13.85 -12.31
CA THR A 74 0.60 -14.29 -11.87
C THR A 74 0.47 -15.23 -10.68
N THR A 75 1.20 -16.34 -10.69
CA THR A 75 1.30 -17.26 -9.56
C THR A 75 2.13 -16.62 -8.45
N ILE A 76 1.65 -16.67 -7.21
CA ILE A 76 2.39 -16.19 -6.05
C ILE A 76 3.49 -17.20 -5.73
N ASN A 77 4.75 -16.73 -5.68
CA ASN A 77 5.88 -17.59 -5.31
C ASN A 77 5.77 -18.03 -3.84
N VAL A 78 5.91 -19.33 -3.61
CA VAL A 78 5.89 -19.89 -2.26
C VAL A 78 7.19 -19.56 -1.53
N ASN A 79 7.09 -19.20 -0.25
CA ASN A 79 8.20 -18.82 0.64
C ASN A 79 9.01 -17.60 0.17
N ALA A 80 8.42 -16.73 -0.65
CA ALA A 80 9.06 -15.52 -1.11
C ALA A 80 8.09 -14.33 -1.10
N TRP A 81 8.63 -13.15 -0.85
CA TRP A 81 7.91 -11.91 -1.08
C TRP A 81 7.87 -11.63 -2.57
N HIS A 82 6.69 -11.35 -3.09
CA HIS A 82 6.47 -11.11 -4.50
C HIS A 82 5.68 -9.81 -4.70
N TYR A 83 6.32 -8.79 -5.29
CA TYR A 83 5.62 -7.57 -5.70
C TYR A 83 4.73 -7.85 -6.90
N ILE A 84 3.43 -7.65 -6.74
CA ILE A 84 2.39 -7.98 -7.73
C ILE A 84 1.90 -6.73 -8.44
N LEU A 85 1.43 -5.76 -7.67
CA LEU A 85 1.16 -4.40 -8.09
C LEU A 85 2.23 -3.49 -7.50
N ASP A 86 2.41 -2.34 -8.12
CA ASP A 86 3.35 -1.37 -7.58
C ASP A 86 3.01 -1.08 -6.11
N ARG A 87 4.02 -1.14 -5.27
CA ARG A 87 3.99 -0.99 -3.80
C ARG A 87 3.34 -2.14 -3.03
N PHE A 88 2.54 -3.00 -3.65
CA PHE A 88 1.92 -4.13 -2.97
C PHE A 88 2.66 -5.43 -3.24
N LYS A 89 3.02 -6.14 -2.17
CA LYS A 89 3.64 -7.46 -2.23
C LYS A 89 2.80 -8.50 -1.52
N MET A 90 2.85 -9.72 -2.05
CA MET A 90 2.23 -10.90 -1.45
C MET A 90 3.30 -11.78 -0.82
N TYR A 91 2.91 -12.49 0.23
CA TYR A 91 3.66 -13.59 0.79
C TYR A 91 2.74 -14.78 0.99
N GLN A 92 3.20 -15.93 0.54
CA GLN A 92 2.52 -17.21 0.71
C GLN A 92 3.54 -18.28 1.13
N ASN A 93 3.21 -19.07 2.15
CA ASN A 93 3.98 -20.26 2.54
C ASN A 93 3.04 -21.39 3.01
N THR A 94 1.80 -21.40 2.52
CA THR A 94 0.84 -22.50 2.66
C THR A 94 1.19 -23.66 1.74
N ASP A 95 0.68 -24.86 2.01
CA ASP A 95 0.84 -26.02 1.12
C ASP A 95 -0.05 -25.92 -0.13
N GLY A 96 -0.96 -24.96 -0.16
CA GLY A 96 -1.78 -24.63 -1.32
C GLY A 96 -1.08 -23.67 -2.28
N GLN A 97 -1.84 -23.18 -3.26
CA GLN A 97 -1.36 -22.21 -4.26
C GLN A 97 -2.42 -21.15 -4.53
N ALA A 98 -1.98 -19.91 -4.71
CA ALA A 98 -2.83 -18.81 -5.16
C ALA A 98 -2.21 -18.08 -6.35
N THR A 99 -3.07 -17.49 -7.17
CA THR A 99 -2.72 -16.54 -8.23
C THR A 99 -3.26 -15.16 -7.87
N VAL A 100 -2.67 -14.14 -8.48
CA VAL A 100 -3.06 -12.75 -8.26
C VAL A 100 -3.03 -11.99 -9.58
N THR A 101 -3.94 -11.04 -9.75
CA THR A 101 -3.96 -10.15 -10.92
C THR A 101 -4.63 -8.82 -10.61
N GLN A 102 -4.26 -7.78 -11.35
CA GLN A 102 -5.05 -6.57 -11.45
C GLN A 102 -6.28 -6.84 -12.31
N VAL A 103 -7.46 -6.45 -11.82
CA VAL A 103 -8.69 -6.46 -12.60
C VAL A 103 -9.21 -5.04 -12.77
N THR A 104 -9.67 -4.73 -14.00
CA THR A 104 -10.09 -3.38 -14.40
C THR A 104 -11.57 -3.32 -14.80
N SER A 105 -12.29 -4.46 -14.70
CA SER A 105 -13.70 -4.60 -15.10
C SER A 105 -14.41 -5.66 -14.26
N GLY A 106 -15.69 -5.86 -14.48
CA GLY A 106 -16.50 -6.85 -13.75
C GLY A 106 -16.66 -6.46 -12.27
N TYR A 107 -16.24 -7.31 -11.35
CA TYR A 107 -16.31 -7.05 -9.91
C TYR A 107 -15.59 -5.78 -9.47
N ALA A 108 -14.58 -5.32 -10.21
CA ALA A 108 -13.87 -4.08 -9.90
C ALA A 108 -14.73 -2.83 -10.11
N ALA A 109 -15.63 -2.84 -11.08
CA ALA A 109 -16.36 -1.66 -11.56
C ALA A 109 -17.60 -1.28 -10.71
N SER A 110 -18.04 -2.10 -9.74
CA SER A 110 -19.27 -1.83 -9.02
C SER A 110 -19.12 -0.82 -7.87
N ASN A 111 -19.83 0.29 -7.99
CA ASN A 111 -20.35 1.22 -6.95
C ASN A 111 -19.44 1.76 -5.83
N THR A 112 -18.12 1.57 -5.84
CA THR A 112 -17.25 1.93 -4.71
C THR A 112 -16.05 2.81 -5.07
N GLY A 113 -16.07 3.54 -6.18
CA GLY A 113 -15.09 4.59 -6.47
C GLY A 113 -14.10 4.24 -7.57
N SER A 114 -13.14 3.32 -7.41
CA SER A 114 -12.19 2.96 -8.46
C SER A 114 -12.68 1.80 -9.32
N GLY A 115 -12.36 1.84 -10.62
CA GLY A 115 -12.64 0.74 -11.56
C GLY A 115 -11.67 -0.44 -11.46
N ASN A 116 -10.62 -0.34 -10.61
CA ASN A 116 -9.59 -1.35 -10.49
C ASN A 116 -9.66 -2.06 -9.13
N ALA A 117 -9.19 -3.30 -9.08
CA ALA A 117 -8.99 -4.04 -7.86
C ALA A 117 -7.84 -5.04 -8.00
N LEU A 118 -7.25 -5.45 -6.89
CA LEU A 118 -6.42 -6.64 -6.84
C LEU A 118 -7.32 -7.84 -6.59
N ARG A 119 -7.23 -8.85 -7.46
CA ARG A 119 -7.89 -10.16 -7.29
C ARG A 119 -6.88 -11.19 -6.84
N ILE A 120 -7.21 -11.93 -5.80
CA ILE A 120 -6.50 -13.14 -5.34
C ILE A 120 -7.41 -14.33 -5.62
N LYS A 121 -6.86 -15.41 -6.19
CA LYS A 121 -7.59 -16.66 -6.50
C LYS A 121 -6.84 -17.84 -5.92
N VAL A 122 -7.51 -18.68 -5.16
CA VAL A 122 -6.99 -19.95 -4.69
C VAL A 122 -7.05 -20.97 -5.82
N THR A 123 -5.90 -21.49 -6.25
CA THR A 123 -5.79 -22.50 -7.34
C THR A 123 -5.51 -23.91 -6.83
N SER A 124 -4.89 -24.02 -5.62
CA SER A 124 -4.76 -25.26 -4.88
C SER A 124 -5.06 -24.97 -3.40
N ALA A 125 -5.92 -25.76 -2.79
CA ALA A 125 -6.34 -25.55 -1.42
C ALA A 125 -5.30 -26.04 -0.42
N ASP A 126 -5.21 -25.34 0.72
CA ASP A 126 -4.63 -25.82 1.96
C ASP A 126 -5.73 -25.81 3.04
N THR A 127 -6.21 -26.98 3.39
CA THR A 127 -7.34 -27.12 4.32
C THR A 127 -6.92 -27.08 5.79
N SER A 128 -5.61 -27.18 6.09
CA SER A 128 -5.10 -27.32 7.46
C SER A 128 -3.80 -26.51 7.65
N LEU A 129 -3.96 -25.23 7.90
CA LEU A 129 -2.82 -24.35 8.18
C LEU A 129 -2.10 -24.73 9.47
N SER A 130 -0.78 -24.69 9.46
CA SER A 130 0.06 -24.95 10.63
C SER A 130 1.19 -23.92 10.78
N GLY A 131 1.69 -23.78 12.01
CA GLY A 131 2.88 -22.97 12.28
C GLY A 131 2.78 -21.54 11.75
N THR A 132 3.69 -21.17 10.85
CA THR A 132 3.78 -19.85 10.25
C THR A 132 3.07 -19.72 8.89
N GLN A 133 2.34 -20.74 8.47
CA GLN A 133 1.66 -20.76 7.17
C GLN A 133 0.64 -19.63 7.05
N GLN A 134 0.72 -18.89 5.96
CA GLN A 134 -0.08 -17.69 5.73
C GLN A 134 -0.18 -17.32 4.25
N LEU A 135 -1.23 -16.60 3.91
CA LEU A 135 -1.38 -15.83 2.67
C LEU A 135 -1.72 -14.40 3.05
N GLN A 136 -0.84 -13.46 2.71
CA GLN A 136 -1.03 -12.06 3.07
C GLN A 136 -0.66 -11.11 1.92
N LEU A 137 -1.41 -10.01 1.82
CA LEU A 137 -1.07 -8.82 1.06
C LEU A 137 -0.42 -7.81 1.99
N THR A 138 0.61 -7.11 1.52
CA THR A 138 1.34 -6.17 2.38
C THR A 138 1.73 -4.91 1.61
N GLN A 139 1.70 -3.78 2.30
CA GLN A 139 2.42 -2.57 1.92
C GLN A 139 3.21 -2.02 3.10
N VAL A 140 4.45 -1.58 2.82
CA VAL A 140 5.29 -0.84 3.78
C VAL A 140 5.19 0.65 3.47
N ILE A 141 4.78 1.43 4.45
CA ILE A 141 4.79 2.90 4.37
C ILE A 141 6.20 3.37 4.72
N GLU A 142 6.79 4.16 3.82
CA GLU A 142 8.11 4.77 4.04
C GLU A 142 8.08 5.71 5.26
N GLY A 143 9.16 5.76 6.02
CA GLY A 143 9.25 6.58 7.23
C GLY A 143 8.89 8.04 7.01
N PHE A 144 9.37 8.68 5.92
CA PHE A 144 8.98 10.05 5.55
C PHE A 144 7.47 10.27 5.47
N ASN A 145 6.70 9.20 5.18
CA ASN A 145 5.25 9.28 5.02
C ASN A 145 4.47 8.90 6.29
N CYS A 146 5.15 8.59 7.40
CA CYS A 146 4.49 8.21 8.66
C CYS A 146 5.22 8.67 9.93
N GLU A 147 6.38 9.33 9.85
CA GLU A 147 7.12 9.82 11.02
C GLU A 147 6.35 10.88 11.83
N ASP A 148 5.47 11.65 11.19
CA ASP A 148 4.57 12.61 11.83
C ASP A 148 3.51 11.95 12.73
N LEU A 149 3.28 10.64 12.62
CA LEU A 149 2.49 9.85 13.57
C LEU A 149 3.21 9.66 14.91
N ARG A 150 4.51 9.98 14.99
CA ARG A 150 5.34 10.00 16.22
C ARG A 150 5.35 8.68 16.98
N PHE A 151 5.28 7.55 16.26
CA PHE A 151 5.34 6.23 16.90
C PHE A 151 6.65 6.03 17.67
N GLY A 152 6.58 5.29 18.78
CA GLY A 152 7.68 5.13 19.72
C GLY A 152 7.80 6.27 20.73
N THR A 153 6.86 7.21 20.77
CA THR A 153 6.86 8.36 21.71
C THR A 153 5.52 8.47 22.45
N ALA A 154 5.51 9.19 23.56
CA ALA A 154 4.29 9.47 24.31
C ALA A 154 3.23 10.25 23.51
N ASN A 155 3.63 10.89 22.40
CA ASN A 155 2.77 11.67 21.51
C ASN A 155 2.35 10.88 20.26
N ALA A 156 2.45 9.56 20.28
CA ALA A 156 2.05 8.71 19.17
C ALA A 156 0.57 8.89 18.84
N LYS A 157 0.30 9.17 17.56
CA LYS A 157 -1.05 9.45 17.05
C LYS A 157 -1.72 8.18 16.53
N SER A 158 -3.04 8.11 16.68
CA SER A 158 -3.85 7.07 16.04
C SER A 158 -3.90 7.27 14.54
N PHE A 159 -4.11 6.18 13.81
CA PHE A 159 -4.41 6.21 12.39
C PHE A 159 -5.56 5.26 12.05
N THR A 160 -6.22 5.53 10.94
CA THR A 160 -7.35 4.72 10.46
C THR A 160 -7.00 4.12 9.10
N VAL A 161 -7.22 2.82 8.96
CA VAL A 161 -7.14 2.08 7.71
C VAL A 161 -8.56 1.86 7.19
N SER A 162 -8.83 2.26 5.97
CA SER A 162 -10.08 1.93 5.28
C SER A 162 -9.80 1.29 3.94
N PHE A 163 -10.66 0.37 3.52
CA PHE A 163 -10.56 -0.34 2.25
C PHE A 163 -11.91 -0.95 1.87
N SER A 164 -12.04 -1.32 0.61
CA SER A 164 -13.18 -2.09 0.10
C SER A 164 -12.73 -3.52 -0.18
N ILE A 165 -13.51 -4.50 0.30
CA ILE A 165 -13.25 -5.93 0.14
C ILE A 165 -14.50 -6.63 -0.41
N LEU A 166 -14.31 -7.57 -1.32
CA LEU A 166 -15.33 -8.50 -1.78
C LEU A 166 -14.72 -9.90 -1.82
N ALA A 167 -15.48 -10.89 -1.43
CA ALA A 167 -15.10 -12.28 -1.61
C ALA A 167 -16.19 -13.04 -2.36
N THR A 168 -15.78 -14.03 -3.15
CA THR A 168 -16.68 -14.94 -3.85
C THR A 168 -16.11 -16.36 -3.84
N GLY A 169 -17.00 -17.35 -3.97
CA GLY A 169 -16.65 -18.75 -3.93
C GLY A 169 -17.88 -19.61 -4.20
N ALA A 170 -17.72 -20.93 -4.22
CA ALA A 170 -18.82 -21.86 -4.50
C ALA A 170 -19.95 -21.79 -3.46
N SER A 171 -19.65 -21.35 -2.23
CA SER A 171 -20.64 -21.07 -1.20
C SER A 171 -20.15 -19.99 -0.24
N ALA A 172 -21.08 -19.33 0.44
CA ALA A 172 -20.75 -18.27 1.42
C ALA A 172 -19.80 -18.78 2.51
N GLY A 173 -20.05 -19.94 3.08
CA GLY A 173 -19.23 -20.52 4.16
C GLY A 173 -17.76 -20.74 3.81
N ASN A 174 -17.40 -20.75 2.51
CA ASN A 174 -16.02 -20.90 2.09
C ASN A 174 -15.19 -19.62 2.33
N VAL A 175 -15.80 -18.45 2.18
CA VAL A 175 -15.10 -17.15 2.19
C VAL A 175 -15.63 -16.16 3.23
N THR A 176 -16.84 -16.35 3.77
CA THR A 176 -17.34 -15.51 4.86
C THR A 176 -16.67 -15.88 6.17
N GLY A 177 -16.50 -14.91 7.04
CA GLY A 177 -15.87 -15.09 8.35
C GLY A 177 -14.99 -13.93 8.75
N THR A 178 -14.20 -14.13 9.77
CA THR A 178 -13.28 -13.13 10.34
C THR A 178 -11.92 -13.19 9.66
N TYR A 179 -11.41 -12.01 9.30
CA TYR A 179 -10.09 -11.81 8.72
C TYR A 179 -9.34 -10.74 9.50
N CYS A 180 -8.03 -10.72 9.39
CA CYS A 180 -7.19 -9.81 10.15
C CYS A 180 -6.44 -8.82 9.26
N VAL A 181 -6.26 -7.61 9.80
CA VAL A 181 -5.25 -6.64 9.35
C VAL A 181 -4.29 -6.41 10.51
N ASN A 182 -2.99 -6.48 10.25
CA ASN A 182 -1.99 -6.10 11.24
C ASN A 182 -1.26 -4.82 10.84
N ALA A 183 -0.81 -4.09 11.86
CA ALA A 183 0.17 -3.01 11.73
C ALA A 183 1.40 -3.39 12.55
N THR A 184 2.57 -3.32 11.93
CA THR A 184 3.84 -3.67 12.58
C THR A 184 4.90 -2.62 12.30
N ASN A 185 5.88 -2.48 13.20
CA ASN A 185 7.08 -1.72 12.88
C ASN A 185 7.94 -2.51 11.89
N PHE A 186 8.28 -1.87 10.78
CA PHE A 186 9.12 -2.51 9.77
C PHE A 186 10.58 -2.53 10.23
N GLY A 187 11.25 -3.66 10.00
CA GLY A 187 12.66 -3.86 10.35
C GLY A 187 12.87 -4.66 11.64
N ASN A 188 12.22 -4.31 12.73
CA ASN A 188 12.37 -5.00 14.01
C ASN A 188 11.28 -6.03 14.27
N TYR A 189 10.06 -5.78 13.81
CA TYR A 189 8.87 -6.61 14.06
C TYR A 189 8.60 -6.91 15.55
N ASP A 190 9.10 -6.04 16.44
CA ASP A 190 8.91 -6.14 17.89
C ASP A 190 7.64 -5.44 18.39
N ARG A 191 6.88 -4.84 17.47
CA ARG A 191 5.57 -4.25 17.74
C ARG A 191 4.58 -4.68 16.67
N ALA A 192 3.45 -5.24 17.11
CA ALA A 192 2.35 -5.60 16.24
C ALA A 192 1.01 -5.27 16.89
N TYR A 193 0.09 -4.80 16.08
CA TYR A 193 -1.31 -4.58 16.46
C TYR A 193 -2.20 -5.30 15.47
N VAL A 194 -3.11 -6.14 15.94
CA VAL A 194 -4.02 -6.91 15.09
C VAL A 194 -5.43 -6.40 15.23
N LYS A 195 -6.08 -6.13 14.11
CA LYS A 195 -7.50 -5.80 13.99
C LYS A 195 -8.23 -6.88 13.20
N GLU A 196 -9.44 -7.17 13.64
CA GLU A 196 -10.36 -8.06 12.94
C GLU A 196 -11.38 -7.29 12.12
N TYR A 197 -11.76 -7.86 10.99
CA TYR A 197 -12.95 -7.47 10.22
C TYR A 197 -13.67 -8.73 9.72
N THR A 198 -14.94 -8.60 9.38
CA THR A 198 -15.74 -9.73 8.87
C THR A 198 -16.07 -9.53 7.40
N ILE A 199 -16.13 -10.63 6.66
CA ILE A 199 -16.80 -10.72 5.37
C ILE A 199 -18.10 -11.46 5.63
N ASP A 200 -19.23 -10.79 5.46
CA ASP A 200 -20.55 -11.32 5.92
C ASP A 200 -21.32 -11.97 4.75
N ALA A 201 -21.02 -11.59 3.51
CA ALA A 201 -21.69 -12.06 2.32
C ALA A 201 -20.74 -12.25 1.15
N ILE A 202 -21.08 -13.11 0.20
CA ILE A 202 -20.38 -13.25 -1.07
C ILE A 202 -20.93 -12.25 -2.10
N ASP A 203 -20.10 -11.90 -3.08
CA ASP A 203 -20.46 -11.05 -4.23
C ASP A 203 -20.92 -9.63 -3.87
N VAL A 204 -20.63 -9.18 -2.64
CA VAL A 204 -20.97 -7.85 -2.14
C VAL A 204 -19.73 -7.12 -1.70
N TRP A 205 -19.51 -5.91 -2.23
CA TRP A 205 -18.47 -5.04 -1.74
C TRP A 205 -18.80 -4.54 -0.33
N LYS A 206 -17.85 -4.73 0.59
CA LYS A 206 -17.92 -4.21 1.96
C LYS A 206 -16.81 -3.17 2.16
N LYS A 207 -17.20 -1.96 2.59
CA LYS A 207 -16.24 -0.98 3.10
C LYS A 207 -15.89 -1.33 4.55
N VAL A 208 -14.62 -1.50 4.81
CA VAL A 208 -14.05 -1.78 6.14
C VAL A 208 -13.34 -0.54 6.64
N THR A 209 -13.47 -0.25 7.92
CA THR A 209 -12.77 0.85 8.61
C THR A 209 -12.22 0.32 9.93
N LEU A 210 -10.92 0.47 10.15
CA LEU A 210 -10.19 -0.03 11.30
C LEU A 210 -9.30 1.08 11.87
N THR A 211 -9.52 1.48 13.11
CA THR A 211 -8.69 2.48 13.79
C THR A 211 -7.64 1.78 14.66
N PHE A 212 -6.39 2.17 14.49
CA PHE A 212 -5.23 1.71 15.24
C PHE A 212 -4.78 2.83 16.18
N PRO A 213 -4.62 2.58 17.48
CA PRO A 213 -4.05 3.58 18.39
C PRO A 213 -2.56 3.75 18.11
N GLY A 214 -2.03 4.93 18.41
CA GLY A 214 -0.59 5.19 18.33
C GLY A 214 0.20 4.22 19.21
N CYS A 215 1.35 3.77 18.74
CA CYS A 215 2.26 2.95 19.52
C CYS A 215 3.26 3.84 20.24
N THR A 216 3.22 3.87 21.58
CA THR A 216 4.12 4.72 22.37
C THR A 216 5.51 4.11 22.61
N ASN A 217 5.72 2.86 22.19
CA ASN A 217 6.94 2.09 22.44
C ASN A 217 7.56 1.57 21.13
N GLY A 218 8.81 1.12 21.23
CA GLY A 218 9.56 0.53 20.12
C GLY A 218 10.30 1.56 19.28
N THR A 219 11.16 1.06 18.39
CA THR A 219 11.88 1.88 17.41
C THR A 219 11.22 1.76 16.06
N TRP A 220 10.80 2.87 15.50
CA TRP A 220 10.09 2.93 14.21
C TRP A 220 10.99 3.59 13.17
N GLY A 221 10.96 3.05 11.96
CA GLY A 221 11.75 3.59 10.86
C GLY A 221 11.28 4.99 10.46
N THR A 222 12.25 5.86 10.20
CA THR A 222 12.06 7.24 9.75
C THR A 222 12.81 7.47 8.43
N GLY A 223 12.63 8.63 7.84
CA GLY A 223 13.31 8.96 6.59
C GLY A 223 12.91 8.02 5.46
N ASN A 224 13.88 7.60 4.64
CA ASN A 224 13.66 6.70 3.50
C ASN A 224 13.64 5.20 3.88
N THR A 225 13.66 4.84 5.16
CA THR A 225 13.49 3.46 5.62
C THR A 225 12.01 3.08 5.71
N GLY A 226 11.69 1.80 5.89
CA GLY A 226 10.31 1.40 6.16
C GLY A 226 9.88 1.78 7.56
N GLY A 227 8.76 2.47 7.71
CA GLY A 227 8.18 2.86 8.98
C GLY A 227 7.13 1.86 9.45
N ILE A 228 5.93 1.94 8.92
CA ILE A 228 4.81 1.06 9.28
C ILE A 228 4.59 0.05 8.16
N ARG A 229 4.51 -1.23 8.51
CA ARG A 229 4.06 -2.28 7.61
C ARG A 229 2.62 -2.65 7.95
N LEU A 230 1.76 -2.66 6.94
CA LEU A 230 0.40 -3.16 7.02
C LEU A 230 0.29 -4.50 6.28
N GLY A 231 -0.40 -5.46 6.88
CA GLY A 231 -0.65 -6.77 6.29
C GLY A 231 -2.12 -7.15 6.37
N TRP A 232 -2.71 -7.53 5.24
CA TRP A 232 -4.07 -8.09 5.14
C TRP A 232 -3.95 -9.60 5.00
N PHE A 233 -4.49 -10.35 5.94
CA PHE A 233 -4.37 -11.81 5.99
C PHE A 233 -5.60 -12.48 5.41
N PHE A 234 -5.42 -13.25 4.35
CA PHE A 234 -6.45 -14.14 3.77
C PHE A 234 -6.35 -15.55 4.35
N ALA A 235 -5.18 -15.93 4.83
CA ALA A 235 -4.92 -17.08 5.69
C ALA A 235 -3.84 -16.65 6.70
N GLY A 236 -4.00 -16.95 7.97
CA GLY A 236 -3.15 -16.44 9.03
C GLY A 236 -2.32 -17.49 9.74
N PRO A 237 -1.12 -17.13 10.24
CA PRO A 237 -0.22 -18.06 10.92
C PRO A 237 -0.77 -18.47 12.29
N THR A 238 -0.85 -19.78 12.56
CA THR A 238 -1.40 -20.30 13.84
C THR A 238 -0.43 -20.08 15.01
N SER A 239 0.89 -20.09 14.76
CA SER A 239 1.90 -19.86 15.81
C SER A 239 2.15 -18.38 16.12
N GLN A 240 1.63 -17.46 15.30
CA GLN A 240 1.80 -16.02 15.44
C GLN A 240 0.46 -15.32 15.70
N GLN A 241 -0.47 -15.99 16.31
CA GLN A 241 -1.74 -15.42 16.75
C GLN A 241 -1.56 -14.55 18.00
N GLY A 242 -2.36 -13.52 18.10
CA GLY A 242 -2.43 -12.62 19.25
C GLY A 242 -3.85 -12.13 19.49
N ALA A 243 -4.11 -11.58 20.65
CA ALA A 243 -5.39 -10.94 20.92
C ALA A 243 -5.57 -9.72 20.01
N ALA A 244 -6.79 -9.52 19.53
CA ALA A 244 -7.13 -8.31 18.78
C ALA A 244 -7.13 -7.07 19.69
N ASN A 245 -6.97 -5.90 19.07
CA ASN A 245 -7.14 -4.59 19.70
C ASN A 245 -6.12 -4.24 20.78
N GLN A 246 -4.92 -4.77 20.70
CA GLN A 246 -3.81 -4.38 21.59
C GLN A 246 -2.46 -4.43 20.88
N TRP A 247 -1.48 -3.64 21.36
CA TRP A 247 -0.09 -3.73 20.94
C TRP A 247 0.60 -4.92 21.59
N HIS A 248 1.27 -5.72 20.79
CA HIS A 248 2.12 -6.83 21.19
C HIS A 248 3.59 -6.44 21.11
N THR A 249 4.42 -7.12 21.92
CA THR A 249 5.89 -6.96 21.97
C THR A 249 6.63 -7.94 21.04
N SER A 250 5.90 -8.59 20.15
CA SER A 250 6.42 -9.50 19.12
C SER A 250 5.48 -9.48 17.91
N TYR A 251 5.96 -10.00 16.79
CA TYR A 251 5.14 -10.13 15.59
C TYR A 251 3.90 -10.96 15.85
N LYS A 252 2.74 -10.42 15.47
CA LYS A 252 1.43 -11.08 15.43
C LYS A 252 0.78 -10.79 14.08
N GLY A 253 0.41 -11.86 13.36
CA GLY A 253 -0.22 -11.76 12.04
C GLY A 253 -1.74 -11.82 12.10
N SER A 254 -2.26 -12.65 12.99
CA SER A 254 -3.69 -12.96 13.04
C SER A 254 -4.19 -13.20 14.48
N THR A 255 -5.47 -13.47 14.60
CA THR A 255 -6.12 -13.95 15.85
C THR A 255 -6.56 -15.41 15.69
N THR A 256 -7.06 -16.01 16.76
CA THR A 256 -7.66 -17.35 16.72
C THR A 256 -8.96 -17.40 15.88
N ASN A 257 -9.57 -16.25 15.61
CA ASN A 257 -10.79 -16.15 14.80
C ASN A 257 -10.50 -16.08 13.28
N GLN A 258 -9.23 -16.00 12.88
CA GLN A 258 -8.84 -15.85 11.47
C GLN A 258 -9.38 -16.99 10.61
N LYS A 259 -10.16 -16.65 9.60
CA LYS A 259 -10.64 -17.59 8.58
C LYS A 259 -9.46 -18.11 7.74
N ASN A 260 -9.44 -19.41 7.50
CA ASN A 260 -8.58 -19.99 6.47
C ASN A 260 -9.18 -19.74 5.08
N GLY A 261 -8.77 -18.69 4.43
CA GLY A 261 -9.22 -18.34 3.08
C GLY A 261 -8.61 -19.20 1.98
N MET A 262 -7.55 -19.98 2.30
CA MET A 262 -6.91 -20.94 1.38
C MET A 262 -7.61 -22.31 1.36
N GLY A 263 -8.60 -22.54 2.22
CA GLY A 263 -9.17 -23.88 2.43
C GLY A 263 -9.97 -24.46 1.27
N VAL A 264 -10.32 -23.67 0.24
CA VAL A 264 -11.14 -24.15 -0.88
C VAL A 264 -10.66 -23.55 -2.20
N VAL A 265 -10.51 -24.39 -3.22
CA VAL A 265 -10.17 -23.97 -4.59
C VAL A 265 -11.27 -23.07 -5.17
N ASN A 266 -10.88 -22.07 -5.95
CA ASN A 266 -11.77 -21.06 -6.50
C ASN A 266 -12.43 -20.16 -5.44
N ASN A 267 -11.85 -20.03 -4.24
CA ASN A 267 -12.07 -18.85 -3.42
C ASN A 267 -11.39 -17.64 -4.06
N PHE A 268 -12.12 -16.54 -4.18
CA PHE A 268 -11.61 -15.29 -4.72
C PHE A 268 -11.78 -14.18 -3.70
N TYR A 269 -10.79 -13.29 -3.65
CA TYR A 269 -10.82 -12.07 -2.85
C TYR A 269 -10.46 -10.90 -3.75
N PHE A 270 -11.21 -9.82 -3.63
CA PHE A 270 -10.96 -8.57 -4.34
C PHE A 270 -10.78 -7.46 -3.33
N ILE A 271 -9.72 -6.69 -3.44
CA ILE A 271 -9.45 -5.56 -2.53
C ILE A 271 -9.11 -4.32 -3.34
N LYS A 272 -9.61 -3.16 -2.90
CA LYS A 272 -9.36 -1.85 -3.49
C LYS A 272 -9.61 -0.70 -2.52
N ASP A 273 -9.34 0.51 -2.97
CA ASP A 273 -9.59 1.76 -2.25
C ASP A 273 -8.96 1.75 -0.84
N ILE A 274 -7.72 1.23 -0.75
CA ILE A 274 -6.98 1.17 0.51
C ILE A 274 -6.47 2.57 0.85
N GLN A 275 -6.85 3.05 2.03
CA GLN A 275 -6.47 4.36 2.53
C GLN A 275 -6.01 4.27 3.98
N VAL A 276 -4.94 4.99 4.31
CA VAL A 276 -4.41 5.17 5.66
C VAL A 276 -4.32 6.64 5.96
N GLU A 277 -5.00 7.07 7.02
CA GLU A 277 -5.12 8.48 7.41
C GLU A 277 -4.78 8.65 8.88
N GLU A 278 -4.22 9.80 9.26
CA GLU A 278 -4.10 10.17 10.67
C GLU A 278 -5.49 10.35 11.30
N GLY A 279 -5.61 9.98 12.56
CA GLY A 279 -6.83 10.14 13.34
C GLY A 279 -7.72 8.91 13.36
N THR A 280 -8.95 9.09 13.86
CA THR A 280 -9.90 7.99 14.19
C THR A 280 -11.08 7.90 13.23
N ILE A 281 -11.14 8.77 12.22
CA ILE A 281 -12.26 8.85 11.27
C ILE A 281 -11.76 8.52 9.88
N ALA A 282 -12.43 7.57 9.20
CA ALA A 282 -12.21 7.33 7.79
C ALA A 282 -12.98 8.37 6.95
N THR A 283 -12.26 9.06 6.08
CA THR A 283 -12.85 9.94 5.08
C THR A 283 -13.19 9.19 3.78
N SER A 284 -13.71 9.88 2.78
CA SER A 284 -13.86 9.30 1.44
C SER A 284 -12.50 8.99 0.85
N PHE A 285 -12.43 7.96 -0.01
CA PHE A 285 -11.18 7.59 -0.65
C PHE A 285 -10.58 8.79 -1.43
N GLU A 286 -9.30 9.04 -1.23
CA GLU A 286 -8.56 10.09 -1.94
C GLU A 286 -8.17 9.61 -3.34
N HIS A 287 -8.90 10.09 -4.34
CA HIS A 287 -8.55 9.86 -5.73
C HIS A 287 -7.46 10.83 -6.17
N ARG A 288 -6.33 10.29 -6.60
CA ARG A 288 -5.23 11.03 -7.23
C ARG A 288 -5.30 10.87 -8.74
N SER A 289 -4.70 11.79 -9.51
CA SER A 289 -4.55 11.59 -10.94
C SER A 289 -3.64 10.39 -11.23
N TYR A 290 -3.82 9.73 -12.39
CA TYR A 290 -2.97 8.59 -12.77
C TYR A 290 -1.48 8.95 -12.78
N GLY A 291 -1.14 10.13 -13.33
CA GLY A 291 0.25 10.59 -13.41
C GLY A 291 0.87 10.82 -12.02
N GLU A 292 0.10 11.38 -11.07
CA GLU A 292 0.56 11.54 -9.69
C GLU A 292 0.80 10.19 -9.02
N GLU A 293 -0.16 9.26 -9.14
CA GLU A 293 -0.03 7.92 -8.53
C GLU A 293 1.12 7.13 -9.16
N LEU A 294 1.29 7.21 -10.48
CA LEU A 294 2.43 6.61 -11.19
C LEU A 294 3.77 7.17 -10.69
N ALA A 295 3.89 8.50 -10.55
CA ALA A 295 5.11 9.11 -10.04
C ALA A 295 5.42 8.66 -8.59
N ARG A 296 4.41 8.50 -7.74
CA ARG A 296 4.56 7.96 -6.39
C ARG A 296 5.04 6.50 -6.41
N CYS A 297 4.54 5.69 -7.33
CA CYS A 297 5.00 4.31 -7.55
C CYS A 297 6.43 4.27 -8.09
N GLN A 298 6.76 5.14 -9.04
CA GLN A 298 8.09 5.23 -9.65
C GLN A 298 9.19 5.63 -8.67
N ARG A 299 8.87 6.26 -7.55
CA ARG A 299 9.84 6.46 -6.46
C ARG A 299 10.43 5.13 -5.95
N TYR A 300 9.72 4.02 -6.11
CA TYR A 300 10.10 2.69 -5.63
C TYR A 300 10.44 1.72 -6.76
N TYR A 301 9.71 1.77 -7.86
CA TYR A 301 9.95 0.90 -9.01
C TYR A 301 9.59 1.63 -10.29
N GLU A 302 10.45 1.51 -11.28
CA GLU A 302 10.10 1.87 -12.66
C GLU A 302 10.70 0.90 -13.66
N GLU A 303 10.01 0.73 -14.75
CA GLU A 303 10.44 0.04 -15.94
C GLU A 303 10.30 0.99 -17.13
N ALA A 304 11.37 1.20 -17.88
CA ALA A 304 11.33 2.06 -19.05
C ALA A 304 12.32 1.60 -20.11
N MET A 305 12.01 1.94 -21.36
CA MET A 305 12.89 1.71 -22.49
C MET A 305 13.88 2.88 -22.62
N ILE A 306 15.11 2.51 -22.94
CA ILE A 306 16.16 3.44 -23.30
C ILE A 306 16.77 3.00 -24.63
N SER A 307 17.00 3.95 -25.51
CA SER A 307 17.64 3.72 -26.80
C SER A 307 18.69 4.76 -27.09
N GLY A 308 19.63 4.41 -27.92
CA GLY A 308 20.64 5.33 -28.41
C GLY A 308 21.42 4.75 -29.56
N GLN A 309 22.22 5.59 -30.17
CA GLN A 309 23.17 5.21 -31.22
C GLN A 309 24.51 5.88 -30.97
N SER A 310 25.58 5.21 -31.37
CA SER A 310 26.92 5.73 -31.27
C SER A 310 27.81 5.12 -32.35
N TYR A 311 28.76 5.89 -32.90
CA TYR A 311 29.85 5.36 -33.69
C TYR A 311 31.03 5.07 -32.76
N ILE A 312 31.56 3.87 -32.82
CA ILE A 312 32.70 3.44 -32.01
C ILE A 312 33.86 3.14 -32.94
N GLY A 313 35.02 3.78 -32.71
CA GLY A 313 36.29 3.47 -33.33
C GLY A 313 37.21 2.71 -32.37
N GLY A 314 37.51 1.45 -32.65
CA GLY A 314 38.36 0.60 -31.79
C GLY A 314 37.58 -0.19 -30.76
N ALA A 315 38.30 -0.93 -29.88
CA ALA A 315 37.73 -1.74 -28.80
C ALA A 315 37.38 -0.86 -27.58
N ASN A 316 36.33 -0.07 -27.70
CA ASN A 316 35.85 0.83 -26.66
C ASN A 316 34.49 0.42 -26.11
N HIS A 317 33.98 1.20 -25.19
CA HIS A 317 32.71 0.97 -24.55
C HIS A 317 31.62 1.94 -25.02
N VAL A 318 30.42 1.43 -25.19
CA VAL A 318 29.19 2.23 -25.39
C VAL A 318 28.57 2.50 -24.02
N GLY A 319 28.39 3.79 -23.69
CA GLY A 319 27.71 4.22 -22.48
C GLY A 319 26.21 4.15 -22.63
N ILE A 320 25.52 3.66 -21.60
CA ILE A 320 24.07 3.47 -21.54
C ILE A 320 23.54 4.22 -20.29
N PRO A 321 23.19 5.52 -20.42
CA PRO A 321 22.65 6.28 -19.30
C PRO A 321 21.15 6.04 -19.15
N ALA A 322 20.70 5.65 -17.98
CA ALA A 322 19.28 5.61 -17.59
C ALA A 322 19.01 6.72 -16.58
N LYS A 323 18.23 7.72 -16.97
CA LYS A 323 17.72 8.74 -16.06
C LYS A 323 16.35 8.30 -15.58
N TYR A 324 16.15 8.24 -14.26
CA TYR A 324 14.87 7.86 -13.69
C TYR A 324 13.84 8.99 -13.85
N ALA A 325 12.59 8.60 -14.08
CA ALA A 325 11.48 9.53 -14.17
C ALA A 325 11.26 10.29 -12.85
N VAL A 326 11.51 9.60 -11.72
CA VAL A 326 11.39 10.15 -10.37
C VAL A 326 12.59 9.71 -9.54
N THR A 327 13.09 10.60 -8.69
CA THR A 327 14.14 10.28 -7.72
C THR A 327 13.71 9.11 -6.82
N LYS A 328 14.50 8.05 -6.81
CA LYS A 328 14.23 6.84 -6.00
C LYS A 328 14.40 7.13 -4.51
N ARG A 329 13.73 6.36 -3.66
CA ARG A 329 13.91 6.45 -2.21
C ARG A 329 15.33 6.08 -1.75
N ALA A 330 15.98 5.18 -2.48
CA ALA A 330 17.34 4.71 -2.27
C ALA A 330 17.97 4.35 -3.61
N ALA A 331 19.27 4.08 -3.66
CA ALA A 331 19.90 3.53 -4.86
C ALA A 331 19.21 2.23 -5.26
N ALA A 332 18.66 2.19 -6.48
CA ALA A 332 17.84 1.07 -6.93
C ALA A 332 18.71 -0.14 -7.33
N THR A 333 18.20 -1.36 -7.15
CA THR A 333 18.74 -2.51 -7.88
C THR A 333 18.31 -2.39 -9.34
N VAL A 334 19.27 -2.38 -10.27
CA VAL A 334 18.98 -2.16 -11.69
C VAL A 334 19.28 -3.41 -12.48
N SER A 335 18.30 -3.86 -13.26
CA SER A 335 18.48 -4.90 -14.27
C SER A 335 18.20 -4.35 -15.66
N TRP A 336 18.82 -4.94 -16.67
CA TRP A 336 18.74 -4.54 -18.06
C TRP A 336 18.37 -5.72 -18.93
N THR A 337 17.42 -5.54 -19.83
CA THR A 337 17.04 -6.56 -20.80
C THR A 337 17.17 -5.94 -22.19
N LEU A 338 17.93 -6.62 -23.07
CA LEU A 338 18.00 -6.20 -24.47
C LEU A 338 16.63 -6.41 -25.12
N ASP A 339 16.12 -5.39 -25.79
CA ASP A 339 14.92 -5.53 -26.63
C ASP A 339 15.27 -6.38 -27.86
N ALA A 340 14.40 -7.33 -28.21
CA ALA A 340 14.59 -8.27 -29.32
C ALA A 340 14.68 -7.59 -30.71
N SER A 341 14.33 -6.33 -30.83
CA SER A 341 14.44 -5.54 -32.07
C SER A 341 15.79 -4.83 -32.26
N GLY A 342 16.73 -4.96 -31.32
CA GLY A 342 18.03 -4.31 -31.37
C GLY A 342 19.11 -5.09 -32.14
N ASN A 343 19.95 -4.37 -32.91
CA ASN A 343 21.10 -4.91 -33.63
C ASN A 343 22.41 -4.76 -32.82
N MET A 344 22.48 -5.30 -31.63
CA MET A 344 23.67 -5.24 -30.78
C MET A 344 24.41 -6.57 -30.74
N ASN A 345 25.73 -6.55 -30.77
CA ASN A 345 26.58 -7.70 -30.50
C ASN A 345 26.68 -7.88 -28.97
N GLY A 346 25.69 -8.53 -28.36
CA GLY A 346 25.66 -8.81 -26.92
C GLY A 346 24.29 -8.58 -26.28
N THR A 347 23.97 -9.39 -25.28
CA THR A 347 22.63 -9.50 -24.72
C THR A 347 22.41 -8.66 -23.45
N SER A 348 23.45 -8.11 -22.85
CA SER A 348 23.35 -7.32 -21.61
C SER A 348 24.52 -6.36 -21.47
N PRO A 349 24.36 -5.22 -20.79
CA PRO A 349 25.49 -4.38 -20.42
C PRO A 349 26.49 -5.16 -19.57
N ASN A 350 27.78 -4.90 -19.78
CA ASN A 350 28.86 -5.63 -19.10
C ASN A 350 28.89 -5.36 -17.59
N ALA A 351 28.56 -4.13 -17.20
CA ALA A 351 28.51 -3.74 -15.79
C ALA A 351 27.70 -2.46 -15.58
N ILE A 352 27.10 -2.31 -14.40
CA ILE A 352 26.59 -1.06 -13.89
C ILE A 352 27.78 -0.28 -13.32
N HIS A 353 28.15 0.82 -13.96
CA HIS A 353 29.28 1.63 -13.55
C HIS A 353 28.94 2.64 -12.46
N ARG A 354 27.72 3.17 -12.51
CA ARG A 354 27.18 4.04 -11.48
C ARG A 354 25.70 3.78 -11.26
N ASN A 355 25.32 3.81 -10.00
CA ASN A 355 23.94 3.66 -9.58
C ASN A 355 23.64 4.64 -8.45
N ARG A 356 22.73 5.57 -8.68
CA ARG A 356 22.33 6.62 -7.75
C ARG A 356 20.81 6.66 -7.63
N ILE A 357 20.31 7.53 -6.78
CA ILE A 357 18.86 7.72 -6.59
C ILE A 357 18.17 8.40 -7.78
N ASP A 358 18.91 9.05 -8.65
CA ASP A 358 18.43 9.84 -9.80
C ASP A 358 18.69 9.18 -11.16
N GLY A 359 19.44 8.06 -11.18
CA GLY A 359 19.72 7.32 -12.40
C GLY A 359 20.81 6.28 -12.26
N ALA A 360 20.98 5.49 -13.31
CA ALA A 360 22.03 4.49 -13.43
C ALA A 360 22.81 4.70 -14.74
N TYR A 361 24.08 4.32 -14.72
CA TYR A 361 24.92 4.30 -15.90
C TYR A 361 25.55 2.91 -16.04
N ALA A 362 25.30 2.30 -17.18
CA ALA A 362 25.92 1.06 -17.58
C ALA A 362 26.81 1.25 -18.79
N TYR A 363 27.64 0.27 -19.12
CA TYR A 363 28.38 0.25 -20.37
C TYR A 363 28.38 -1.14 -20.97
N GLN A 364 28.54 -1.20 -22.29
CA GLN A 364 28.77 -2.42 -23.04
C GLN A 364 30.00 -2.28 -23.90
N SER A 365 30.82 -3.35 -23.98
CA SER A 365 32.00 -3.38 -24.85
C SER A 365 31.58 -3.46 -26.31
N ALA A 366 32.22 -2.65 -27.14
CA ALA A 366 32.10 -2.74 -28.58
C ALA A 366 32.98 -3.84 -29.15
N ALA A 367 32.46 -4.64 -30.08
CA ALA A 367 33.21 -5.73 -30.72
C ALA A 367 34.18 -5.25 -31.83
N GLY A 368 34.15 -3.97 -32.20
CA GLY A 368 34.97 -3.39 -33.25
C GLY A 368 34.52 -2.00 -33.68
N ASN A 369 34.97 -1.54 -34.82
CA ASN A 369 34.58 -0.24 -35.38
C ASN A 369 33.19 -0.33 -36.02
N GLY A 370 32.35 0.68 -35.84
CA GLY A 370 31.07 0.73 -36.50
C GLY A 370 29.98 1.53 -35.79
N ASN A 371 28.80 1.54 -36.39
CA ASN A 371 27.61 2.13 -35.81
C ASN A 371 26.94 1.13 -34.87
N TYR A 372 26.68 1.55 -33.65
CA TYR A 372 26.01 0.80 -32.62
C TYR A 372 24.66 1.41 -32.31
N TYR A 373 23.65 0.56 -32.29
CA TYR A 373 22.29 0.91 -31.87
C TYR A 373 21.94 0.06 -30.65
N TYR A 374 21.36 0.64 -29.61
CA TYR A 374 20.89 -0.10 -28.47
C TYR A 374 19.47 0.25 -28.11
N TYR A 375 18.74 -0.77 -27.72
CA TYR A 375 17.41 -0.70 -27.15
C TYR A 375 17.39 -1.61 -25.91
N TYR A 376 17.33 -1.01 -24.75
CA TYR A 376 17.25 -1.74 -23.50
C TYR A 376 16.00 -1.36 -22.74
N ILE A 377 15.37 -2.34 -22.11
CA ILE A 377 14.42 -2.13 -21.03
C ILE A 377 15.21 -2.22 -19.73
N TYR A 378 15.22 -1.15 -18.94
CA TYR A 378 15.78 -1.18 -17.60
C TYR A 378 14.65 -1.29 -16.58
N LYS A 379 14.94 -1.98 -15.48
CA LYS A 379 14.09 -2.05 -14.29
C LYS A 379 14.89 -1.53 -13.13
N ALA A 380 14.38 -0.50 -12.46
CA ALA A 380 15.01 0.12 -11.29
C ALA A 380 14.13 -0.15 -10.07
N ASP A 381 14.59 -1.05 -9.20
CA ASP A 381 13.87 -1.53 -8.01
C ASP A 381 14.50 -0.97 -6.73
N ALA A 382 13.78 -0.12 -6.02
CA ALA A 382 14.10 0.47 -4.73
C ALA A 382 13.00 0.19 -3.69
N GLU A 383 12.26 -0.89 -3.83
CA GLU A 383 11.14 -1.27 -2.95
C GLU A 383 11.58 -1.54 -1.49
N LEU A 384 10.60 -1.64 -0.56
CA LEU A 384 10.78 -1.83 0.89
C LEU A 384 10.46 -3.26 1.34
#